data_02df49c6f29742b7d60ecb7b592c8e7c
#
_entry.id   02df49c6f29742b7d60ecb7b592c8e7c
#
_cell.length_a   1.000
_cell.length_b   1.000
_cell.length_c   1.000
_cell.angle_alpha   90.00
_cell.angle_beta   90.00
_cell.angle_gamma   90.00
#
_symmetry.space_group_name_H-M   'P 1'
#
loop_
_entity.id
_entity.type
_entity.pdbx_description
1 polymer ?
#
loop_
_entity_poly.entity_id
_entity_poly.type
_entity_poly.pdbx_seq_one_letter_code
_entity_poly.pdbx_strand_id
1 'polypeptide(L)'
;MAKILSRLSLGPDARERDLHGTDMFPCEIYETSLQKYTGKRIPEHWHNEIEIGYVAKGRVAVTCNKDKYTLHEEDVYFISSACRHSMTELSKDSVFFSIVFHENMVTGPGSINEKYLYPVIRNRECSFLLIQDTYILNVLTEIVSLGDERAPGYELLIRNHLSSIILWIYRRYIVIENESELSEISVRVEKMLNFMADHYMEDIQVKQIADSAHVSTRECYRAFRTELDSSPTEYLHQYRLKKAADLLTATDLKVEEIASRCGYNQPGYFSTKFKNTYLCSPSEYRKINRNT
;
A
#
# COMPACT_ATOMS: atom_id res chain seq x y z
N MET A 1 -15.86 8.72 16.04
CA MET A 1 -15.78 7.56 16.94
C MET A 1 -15.13 6.41 16.17
N ALA A 2 -14.06 5.84 16.70
CA ALA A 2 -13.40 4.70 16.07
C ALA A 2 -14.42 3.58 15.82
N LYS A 3 -14.33 2.92 14.68
CA LYS A 3 -15.26 1.86 14.28
C LYS A 3 -14.93 0.61 15.08
N ILE A 4 -15.94 0.02 15.72
CA ILE A 4 -15.76 -1.24 16.41
C ILE A 4 -15.76 -2.37 15.39
N LEU A 5 -14.62 -3.01 15.19
CA LEU A 5 -14.50 -4.16 14.32
C LEU A 5 -14.82 -5.45 15.11
N SER A 6 -15.75 -6.24 14.61
CA SER A 6 -16.18 -7.50 15.25
C SER A 6 -16.16 -8.70 14.28
N ARG A 7 -15.98 -8.45 13.00
CA ARG A 7 -15.95 -9.49 11.95
C ARG A 7 -15.26 -8.93 10.71
N LEU A 8 -14.49 -9.79 10.02
CA LEU A 8 -13.94 -9.52 8.68
C LEU A 8 -14.74 -10.25 7.60
N SER A 9 -14.95 -9.59 6.48
CA SER A 9 -15.50 -10.20 5.27
C SER A 9 -14.36 -10.67 4.37
N LEU A 10 -14.12 -11.98 4.31
CA LEU A 10 -12.99 -12.56 3.59
C LEU A 10 -13.42 -13.23 2.28
N GLY A 11 -12.59 -13.06 1.25
CA GLY A 11 -12.65 -13.82 0.01
C GLY A 11 -12.07 -15.23 0.14
N PRO A 12 -12.18 -16.08 -0.92
CA PRO A 12 -11.63 -17.43 -0.93
C PRO A 12 -10.10 -17.48 -0.78
N ASP A 13 -9.41 -16.42 -1.17
CA ASP A 13 -7.96 -16.23 -1.11
C ASP A 13 -7.50 -15.54 0.18
N ALA A 14 -8.40 -15.42 1.17
CA ALA A 14 -8.23 -14.68 2.41
C ALA A 14 -8.04 -13.16 2.22
N ARG A 15 -8.38 -12.61 1.05
CA ARG A 15 -8.41 -11.16 0.85
C ARG A 15 -9.59 -10.56 1.60
N GLU A 16 -9.34 -9.50 2.34
CA GLU A 16 -10.40 -8.70 2.94
C GLU A 16 -11.20 -7.96 1.88
N ARG A 17 -12.51 -7.94 2.04
CA ARG A 17 -13.46 -7.28 1.12
C ARG A 17 -14.09 -6.02 1.70
N ASP A 18 -13.84 -5.78 2.97
CA ASP A 18 -14.34 -4.60 3.64
C ASP A 18 -13.64 -3.35 3.08
N LEU A 19 -14.40 -2.26 2.94
CA LEU A 19 -13.87 -0.98 2.50
C LEU A 19 -13.39 -0.19 3.73
N HIS A 20 -12.18 0.34 3.65
CA HIS A 20 -11.56 1.14 4.70
C HIS A 20 -11.69 2.63 4.38
N GLY A 21 -12.73 3.26 4.94
CA GLY A 21 -13.06 4.66 4.69
C GLY A 21 -13.96 4.86 3.46
N THR A 22 -13.82 6.00 2.82
CA THR A 22 -14.58 6.43 1.63
C THR A 22 -13.62 6.82 0.51
N ASP A 23 -14.12 6.99 -0.72
CA ASP A 23 -13.31 7.45 -1.85
C ASP A 23 -12.67 8.83 -1.60
N MET A 24 -13.36 9.70 -0.87
CA MET A 24 -12.87 11.03 -0.49
C MET A 24 -11.90 11.01 0.69
N PHE A 25 -12.03 10.02 1.58
CA PHE A 25 -11.18 9.82 2.74
C PHE A 25 -10.94 8.33 2.93
N PRO A 26 -10.02 7.73 2.15
CA PRO A 26 -9.73 6.29 2.18
C PRO A 26 -8.86 5.90 3.38
N CYS A 27 -9.40 6.12 4.57
CA CYS A 27 -8.81 5.82 5.86
C CYS A 27 -9.92 5.45 6.85
N GLU A 28 -9.72 4.39 7.60
CA GLU A 28 -10.63 3.98 8.67
C GLU A 28 -9.85 3.70 9.95
N ILE A 29 -10.43 4.08 11.08
CA ILE A 29 -9.84 3.88 12.41
C ILE A 29 -10.69 2.86 13.14
N TYR A 30 -10.07 1.78 13.58
CA TYR A 30 -10.72 0.69 14.29
C TYR A 30 -10.26 0.61 15.74
N GLU A 31 -11.22 0.44 16.65
CA GLU A 31 -10.99 -0.05 18.01
C GLU A 31 -11.34 -1.54 18.04
N THR A 32 -10.40 -2.39 18.32
CA THR A 32 -10.58 -3.83 18.28
C THR A 32 -10.35 -4.48 19.63
N SER A 33 -11.38 -5.18 20.11
CA SER A 33 -11.28 -6.12 21.22
C SER A 33 -11.39 -7.54 20.69
N LEU A 34 -10.34 -8.34 20.86
CA LEU A 34 -10.30 -9.72 20.37
C LEU A 34 -11.33 -10.64 21.05
N GLN A 35 -11.89 -10.25 22.18
CA GLN A 35 -13.00 -10.96 22.83
C GLN A 35 -14.25 -11.05 21.93
N LYS A 36 -14.42 -10.13 20.99
CA LYS A 36 -15.56 -10.09 20.06
C LYS A 36 -15.40 -11.04 18.88
N TYR A 37 -14.22 -11.63 18.70
CA TYR A 37 -13.93 -12.56 17.60
C TYR A 37 -14.01 -14.02 18.05
N THR A 38 -14.51 -14.89 17.16
CA THR A 38 -14.52 -16.34 17.39
C THR A 38 -13.09 -16.84 17.58
N GLY A 39 -12.86 -17.56 18.68
CA GLY A 39 -11.52 -18.04 19.04
C GLY A 39 -10.55 -16.95 19.47
N LYS A 40 -11.06 -15.74 19.79
CA LYS A 40 -10.28 -14.58 20.25
C LYS A 40 -9.12 -14.23 19.30
N ARG A 41 -9.39 -14.31 18.00
CA ARG A 41 -8.40 -14.06 16.96
C ARG A 41 -9.03 -13.44 15.73
N ILE A 42 -8.29 -12.56 15.09
CA ILE A 42 -8.51 -12.16 13.70
C ILE A 42 -7.84 -13.21 12.83
N PRO A 43 -8.57 -13.89 11.93
CA PRO A 43 -8.00 -14.92 11.05
C PRO A 43 -6.97 -14.31 10.10
N GLU A 44 -6.13 -15.16 9.51
CA GLU A 44 -5.18 -14.72 8.49
C GLU A 44 -5.91 -14.10 7.31
N HIS A 45 -5.51 -12.88 6.96
CA HIS A 45 -6.05 -12.11 5.86
C HIS A 45 -5.00 -11.17 5.28
N TRP A 46 -5.35 -10.51 4.19
CA TRP A 46 -4.55 -9.46 3.58
C TRP A 46 -5.46 -8.45 2.87
N HIS A 47 -4.99 -7.22 2.76
CA HIS A 47 -5.62 -6.10 2.04
C HIS A 47 -4.56 -5.23 1.36
N ASN A 48 -4.98 -4.36 0.42
CA ASN A 48 -4.06 -3.50 -0.33
C ASN A 48 -3.64 -2.24 0.44
N GLU A 49 -4.34 -1.93 1.50
CA GLU A 49 -4.10 -0.78 2.35
C GLU A 49 -2.87 -1.00 3.24
N ILE A 50 -2.34 0.09 3.75
CA ILE A 50 -1.33 0.09 4.81
C ILE A 50 -2.07 0.09 6.14
N GLU A 51 -1.59 -0.70 7.09
CA GLU A 51 -2.11 -0.70 8.44
C GLU A 51 -1.03 -0.27 9.43
N ILE A 52 -1.38 0.63 10.34
CA ILE A 52 -0.57 0.98 11.49
C ILE A 52 -1.45 1.05 12.73
N GLY A 53 -0.92 0.63 13.87
CA GLY A 53 -1.70 0.65 15.08
C GLY A 53 -0.86 0.49 16.33
N TYR A 54 -1.54 0.42 17.48
CA TYR A 54 -0.89 0.22 18.77
C TYR A 54 -1.77 -0.59 19.72
N VAL A 55 -1.14 -1.29 20.64
CA VAL A 55 -1.84 -2.00 21.72
C VAL A 55 -2.17 -1.04 22.84
N ALA A 56 -3.46 -0.76 23.03
CA ALA A 56 -3.93 0.14 24.09
C ALA A 56 -4.04 -0.56 25.45
N LYS A 57 -4.21 -1.89 25.46
CA LYS A 57 -4.32 -2.69 26.67
C LYS A 57 -3.94 -4.14 26.40
N GLY A 58 -3.16 -4.70 27.32
CA GLY A 58 -2.87 -6.12 27.34
C GLY A 58 -1.77 -6.55 26.36
N ARG A 59 -1.90 -7.76 25.79
CA ARG A 59 -0.90 -8.33 24.88
C ARG A 59 -1.56 -9.03 23.71
N VAL A 60 -0.98 -8.88 22.52
CA VAL A 60 -1.47 -9.44 21.27
C VAL A 60 -0.32 -10.13 20.54
N ALA A 61 -0.54 -11.35 20.04
CA ALA A 61 0.36 -11.98 19.08
C ALA A 61 -0.04 -11.58 17.67
N VAL A 62 0.91 -11.09 16.88
CA VAL A 62 0.75 -10.83 15.46
C VAL A 62 1.56 -11.87 14.70
N THR A 63 0.94 -12.51 13.71
CA THR A 63 1.68 -13.31 12.72
C THR A 63 1.63 -12.55 11.41
N CYS A 64 2.79 -12.21 10.87
CA CYS A 64 2.91 -11.57 9.56
C CYS A 64 3.75 -12.45 8.65
N ASN A 65 3.19 -12.87 7.53
CA ASN A 65 3.75 -13.88 6.65
C ASN A 65 4.02 -15.21 7.42
N LYS A 66 5.26 -15.45 7.84
CA LYS A 66 5.65 -16.64 8.64
C LYS A 66 6.20 -16.29 10.02
N ASP A 67 6.43 -15.01 10.26
CA ASP A 67 7.05 -14.53 11.48
C ASP A 67 6.00 -14.20 12.53
N LYS A 68 6.36 -14.43 13.80
CA LYS A 68 5.47 -14.20 14.93
C LYS A 68 6.08 -13.15 15.85
N TYR A 69 5.25 -12.18 16.23
CA TYR A 69 5.60 -11.09 17.10
C TYR A 69 4.67 -11.04 18.30
N THR A 70 5.19 -10.68 19.45
CA THR A 70 4.38 -10.40 20.64
C THR A 70 4.40 -8.91 20.90
N LEU A 71 3.24 -8.29 20.85
CA LEU A 71 3.04 -6.88 21.16
C LEU A 71 2.56 -6.74 22.60
N HIS A 72 3.14 -5.81 23.32
CA HIS A 72 2.76 -5.39 24.65
C HIS A 72 1.98 -4.07 24.60
N GLU A 73 1.44 -3.67 25.70
CA GLU A 73 0.81 -2.35 25.87
C GLU A 73 1.79 -1.25 25.46
N GLU A 74 1.31 -0.26 24.69
CA GLU A 74 2.06 0.84 24.07
C GLU A 74 2.96 0.46 22.89
N ASP A 75 3.14 -0.83 22.58
CA ASP A 75 3.84 -1.21 21.34
C ASP A 75 3.03 -0.79 20.12
N VAL A 76 3.73 -0.14 19.19
CA VAL A 76 3.21 0.23 17.87
C VAL A 76 3.61 -0.82 16.85
N TYR A 77 2.73 -1.12 15.92
CA TYR A 77 3.02 -1.99 14.80
C TYR A 77 2.70 -1.30 13.46
N PHE A 78 3.43 -1.66 12.44
CA PHE A 78 3.19 -1.29 11.04
C PHE A 78 3.12 -2.55 10.21
N ILE A 79 2.12 -2.64 9.33
CA ILE A 79 1.92 -3.72 8.36
C ILE A 79 1.83 -3.10 6.97
N SER A 80 2.71 -3.54 6.08
CA SER A 80 2.75 -3.04 4.71
C SER A 80 1.59 -3.56 3.88
N SER A 81 1.29 -2.86 2.78
CA SER A 81 0.30 -3.26 1.77
C SER A 81 0.49 -4.71 1.30
N ALA A 82 -0.61 -5.43 1.11
CA ALA A 82 -0.66 -6.81 0.64
C ALA A 82 0.08 -7.85 1.51
N CYS A 83 0.42 -7.51 2.74
CA CYS A 83 1.05 -8.43 3.69
C CYS A 83 0.00 -9.33 4.35
N ARG A 84 0.22 -10.65 4.36
CA ARG A 84 -0.66 -11.60 5.07
C ARG A 84 -0.41 -11.53 6.57
N HIS A 85 -1.47 -11.29 7.34
CA HIS A 85 -1.34 -11.17 8.79
C HIS A 85 -2.55 -11.71 9.54
N SER A 86 -2.34 -11.99 10.81
CA SER A 86 -3.38 -12.39 11.77
C SER A 86 -3.03 -11.90 13.16
N MET A 87 -4.04 -11.71 14.01
CA MET A 87 -3.85 -11.28 15.39
C MET A 87 -4.56 -12.23 16.37
N THR A 88 -3.92 -12.53 17.48
CA THR A 88 -4.44 -13.45 18.50
C THR A 88 -4.26 -12.87 19.89
N GLU A 89 -5.27 -12.98 20.74
CA GLU A 89 -5.21 -12.54 22.12
C GLU A 89 -4.20 -13.36 22.93
N LEU A 90 -3.31 -12.69 23.65
CA LEU A 90 -2.37 -13.32 24.58
C LEU A 90 -2.71 -13.02 26.06
N SER A 91 -3.42 -11.94 26.32
CA SER A 91 -3.93 -11.62 27.65
C SER A 91 -5.40 -11.25 27.59
N LYS A 92 -6.13 -11.55 28.65
CA LYS A 92 -7.57 -11.25 28.75
C LYS A 92 -7.83 -9.75 28.55
N ASP A 93 -8.90 -9.45 27.81
CA ASP A 93 -9.38 -8.10 27.54
C ASP A 93 -8.37 -7.21 26.79
N SER A 94 -7.57 -7.80 25.89
CA SER A 94 -6.67 -7.05 25.03
C SER A 94 -7.45 -6.15 24.07
N VAL A 95 -7.01 -4.89 23.96
CA VAL A 95 -7.57 -3.87 23.07
C VAL A 95 -6.43 -3.24 22.27
N PHE A 96 -6.64 -3.06 20.99
CA PHE A 96 -5.71 -2.35 20.14
C PHE A 96 -6.47 -1.46 19.14
N PHE A 97 -5.79 -0.43 18.66
CA PHE A 97 -6.27 0.45 17.61
C PHE A 97 -5.51 0.15 16.32
N SER A 98 -6.25 0.12 15.21
CA SER A 98 -5.71 0.03 13.84
C SER A 98 -6.18 1.22 13.03
N ILE A 99 -5.26 1.85 12.32
CA ILE A 99 -5.52 2.84 11.29
C ILE A 99 -5.19 2.19 9.96
N VAL A 100 -6.20 1.90 9.16
CA VAL A 100 -6.08 1.26 7.84
C VAL A 100 -6.35 2.30 6.78
N PHE A 101 -5.38 2.52 5.87
CA PHE A 101 -5.47 3.61 4.91
C PHE A 101 -4.83 3.26 3.56
N HIS A 102 -5.42 3.79 2.50
CA HIS A 102 -4.90 3.67 1.16
C HIS A 102 -3.66 4.58 0.95
N GLU A 103 -2.75 4.18 0.09
CA GLU A 103 -1.51 4.93 -0.21
C GLU A 103 -1.74 6.42 -0.56
N ASN A 104 -2.87 6.73 -1.18
CA ASN A 104 -3.25 8.12 -1.55
C ASN A 104 -3.47 9.04 -0.34
N MET A 105 -3.65 8.48 0.86
CA MET A 105 -3.77 9.27 2.10
C MET A 105 -2.46 9.94 2.50
N VAL A 106 -1.32 9.38 2.13
CA VAL A 106 -0.02 9.84 2.64
C VAL A 106 0.61 10.82 1.67
N THR A 107 0.51 10.55 0.39
CA THR A 107 1.16 11.34 -0.65
C THR A 107 0.19 11.55 -1.81
N GLY A 108 0.47 12.56 -2.63
CA GLY A 108 -0.25 12.75 -3.90
C GLY A 108 0.31 11.87 -5.01
N PRO A 109 -0.31 11.88 -6.20
CA PRO A 109 0.25 11.22 -7.38
C PRO A 109 1.60 11.83 -7.75
N GLY A 110 2.58 11.00 -8.12
CA GLY A 110 3.85 11.43 -8.70
C GLY A 110 5.10 11.08 -7.92
N SER A 111 6.15 11.85 -8.11
CA SER A 111 7.53 11.58 -7.67
C SER A 111 7.73 11.45 -6.16
N ILE A 112 6.83 12.00 -5.34
CA ILE A 112 6.93 11.91 -3.88
C ILE A 112 6.66 10.48 -3.42
N ASN A 113 5.69 9.79 -4.01
CA ASN A 113 5.41 8.38 -3.69
C ASN A 113 6.59 7.48 -4.07
N GLU A 114 7.13 7.67 -5.26
CA GLU A 114 8.30 6.91 -5.73
C GLU A 114 9.50 7.10 -4.81
N LYS A 115 9.67 8.30 -4.27
CA LYS A 115 10.84 8.64 -3.45
C LYS A 115 10.71 8.22 -1.99
N TYR A 116 9.54 8.32 -1.38
CA TYR A 116 9.40 8.17 0.07
C TYR A 116 8.46 7.05 0.51
N LEU A 117 7.35 6.79 -0.21
CA LEU A 117 6.38 5.78 0.18
C LEU A 117 6.74 4.39 -0.36
N TYR A 118 6.98 4.28 -1.66
CA TYR A 118 7.24 2.99 -2.28
C TYR A 118 8.50 2.29 -1.78
N PRO A 119 9.59 2.97 -1.43
CA PRO A 119 10.70 2.30 -0.75
C PRO A 119 10.30 1.65 0.58
N VAL A 120 9.35 2.23 1.32
CA VAL A 120 8.85 1.64 2.57
C VAL A 120 7.94 0.45 2.30
N ILE A 121 6.90 0.61 1.46
CA ILE A 121 5.88 -0.44 1.28
C ILE A 121 6.34 -1.60 0.40
N ARG A 122 7.41 -1.42 -0.39
CA ARG A 122 8.00 -2.48 -1.24
C ARG A 122 9.20 -3.16 -0.57
N ASN A 123 9.71 -2.63 0.53
CA ASN A 123 10.78 -3.27 1.28
C ASN A 123 10.23 -4.45 2.09
N ARG A 124 10.77 -5.65 1.86
CA ARG A 124 10.37 -6.87 2.59
C ARG A 124 10.64 -6.78 4.09
N GLU A 125 11.68 -6.08 4.49
CA GLU A 125 12.01 -5.87 5.91
C GLU A 125 11.01 -4.93 6.59
N CYS A 126 10.36 -4.06 5.82
CA CYS A 126 9.25 -3.23 6.28
C CYS A 126 7.88 -3.92 6.15
N SER A 127 7.79 -5.22 5.80
CA SER A 127 6.51 -5.94 5.75
C SER A 127 5.76 -5.89 7.07
N PHE A 128 6.50 -6.02 8.17
CA PHE A 128 6.03 -5.80 9.54
C PHE A 128 7.12 -5.10 10.33
N LEU A 129 6.75 -4.03 11.05
CA LEU A 129 7.65 -3.36 11.97
C LEU A 129 7.01 -3.32 13.36
N LEU A 130 7.79 -3.73 14.37
CA LEU A 130 7.52 -3.44 15.78
C LEU A 130 8.24 -2.14 16.12
N ILE A 131 7.49 -1.11 16.46
CA ILE A 131 8.01 0.23 16.71
C ILE A 131 7.81 0.56 18.18
N GLN A 132 8.90 0.75 18.90
CA GLN A 132 8.91 1.18 20.31
C GLN A 132 9.41 2.63 20.36
N ASP A 133 8.53 3.56 20.04
CA ASP A 133 8.83 4.99 19.96
C ASP A 133 7.66 5.82 20.47
N THR A 134 7.90 6.57 21.53
CA THR A 134 6.87 7.38 22.21
C THR A 134 6.30 8.47 21.31
N TYR A 135 7.11 9.05 20.39
CA TYR A 135 6.62 10.05 19.45
C TYR A 135 5.59 9.44 18.51
N ILE A 136 5.87 8.26 17.95
CA ILE A 136 4.93 7.58 17.03
C ILE A 136 3.65 7.16 17.78
N LEU A 137 3.77 6.65 18.99
CA LEU A 137 2.62 6.31 19.82
C LEU A 137 1.74 7.55 20.08
N ASN A 138 2.31 8.68 20.45
CA ASN A 138 1.57 9.93 20.67
C ASN A 138 0.86 10.40 19.38
N VAL A 139 1.52 10.33 18.23
CA VAL A 139 0.92 10.68 16.93
C VAL A 139 -0.28 9.78 16.62
N LEU A 140 -0.18 8.47 16.87
CA LEU A 140 -1.30 7.54 16.67
C LEU A 140 -2.46 7.78 17.62
N THR A 141 -2.17 8.10 18.87
CA THR A 141 -3.19 8.45 19.86
C THR A 141 -3.94 9.72 19.46
N GLU A 142 -3.22 10.70 18.91
CA GLU A 142 -3.82 11.93 18.35
C GLU A 142 -4.69 11.63 17.13
N ILE A 143 -4.26 10.76 16.22
CA ILE A 143 -5.07 10.32 15.06
C ILE A 143 -6.40 9.71 15.56
N VAL A 144 -6.38 8.86 16.59
CA VAL A 144 -7.59 8.26 17.16
C VAL A 144 -8.51 9.34 17.72
N SER A 145 -7.98 10.30 18.50
CA SER A 145 -8.76 11.42 19.05
C SER A 145 -9.39 12.27 17.95
N LEU A 146 -8.63 12.63 16.92
CA LEU A 146 -9.12 13.38 15.75
C LEU A 146 -10.26 12.62 15.03
N GLY A 147 -10.12 11.31 14.86
CA GLY A 147 -11.15 10.46 14.26
C GLY A 147 -12.41 10.34 15.08
N ASP A 148 -12.32 10.48 16.42
CA ASP A 148 -13.47 10.48 17.33
C ASP A 148 -14.19 11.84 17.35
N GLU A 149 -13.44 12.92 17.43
CA GLU A 149 -13.98 14.29 17.51
C GLU A 149 -14.56 14.78 16.19
N ARG A 150 -13.92 14.44 15.06
CA ARG A 150 -14.29 14.83 13.69
C ARG A 150 -14.55 16.33 13.53
N ALA A 151 -13.74 17.15 14.21
CA ALA A 151 -13.78 18.60 14.02
C ALA A 151 -13.43 18.99 12.57
N PRO A 152 -13.90 20.13 12.04
CA PRO A 152 -13.59 20.57 10.68
C PRO A 152 -12.09 20.52 10.40
N GLY A 153 -11.67 19.79 9.34
CA GLY A 153 -10.27 19.64 8.93
C GLY A 153 -9.55 18.45 9.56
N TYR A 154 -10.24 17.58 10.32
CA TYR A 154 -9.63 16.39 10.93
C TYR A 154 -8.99 15.46 9.89
N GLU A 155 -9.57 15.32 8.71
CA GLU A 155 -9.03 14.49 7.63
C GLU A 155 -7.65 14.99 7.19
N LEU A 156 -7.46 16.30 7.09
CA LEU A 156 -6.19 16.90 6.72
C LEU A 156 -5.14 16.72 7.80
N LEU A 157 -5.52 16.82 9.07
CA LEU A 157 -4.64 16.56 10.21
C LEU A 157 -4.20 15.09 10.24
N ILE A 158 -5.13 14.15 10.11
CA ILE A 158 -4.83 12.71 10.02
C ILE A 158 -3.87 12.43 8.87
N ARG A 159 -4.13 12.98 7.68
CA ARG A 159 -3.23 12.86 6.53
C ARG A 159 -1.81 13.34 6.85
N ASN A 160 -1.67 14.49 7.49
CA ASN A 160 -0.37 15.05 7.86
C ASN A 160 0.37 14.14 8.86
N HIS A 161 -0.33 13.60 9.84
CA HIS A 161 0.22 12.66 10.81
C HIS A 161 0.69 11.36 10.14
N LEU A 162 -0.14 10.76 9.28
CA LEU A 162 0.23 9.57 8.52
C LEU A 162 1.46 9.82 7.64
N SER A 163 1.53 10.97 6.96
CA SER A 163 2.69 11.36 6.16
C SER A 163 3.96 11.50 7.01
N SER A 164 3.83 12.05 8.22
CA SER A 164 4.96 12.17 9.16
C SER A 164 5.46 10.82 9.65
N ILE A 165 4.55 9.87 9.91
CA ILE A 165 4.89 8.50 10.30
C ILE A 165 5.64 7.79 9.15
N ILE A 166 5.14 7.86 7.91
CA ILE A 166 5.83 7.26 6.76
C ILE A 166 7.23 7.87 6.58
N LEU A 167 7.37 9.19 6.73
CA LEU A 167 8.68 9.83 6.66
C LEU A 167 9.62 9.37 7.80
N TRP A 168 9.09 9.15 9.01
CA TRP A 168 9.85 8.60 10.13
C TRP A 168 10.32 7.18 9.82
N ILE A 169 9.44 6.29 9.32
CA ILE A 169 9.79 4.92 8.90
C ILE A 169 10.84 4.96 7.81
N TYR A 170 10.65 5.80 6.78
CA TYR A 170 11.60 5.96 5.68
C TYR A 170 12.99 6.34 6.19
N ARG A 171 13.10 7.32 7.08
CA ARG A 171 14.38 7.76 7.64
C ARG A 171 15.03 6.69 8.50
N ARG A 172 14.24 5.92 9.25
CA ARG A 172 14.73 4.95 10.21
C ARG A 172 15.15 3.63 9.57
N TYR A 173 14.42 3.17 8.57
CA TYR A 173 14.59 1.83 7.99
C TYR A 173 15.10 1.84 6.55
N ILE A 174 14.96 2.94 5.83
CA ILE A 174 15.42 3.02 4.44
C ILE A 174 16.70 3.83 4.31
N VAL A 175 16.81 4.99 5.00
CA VAL A 175 17.99 5.87 4.89
C VAL A 175 19.17 5.32 5.70
N ILE A 176 18.94 4.79 6.92
CA ILE A 176 20.01 4.26 7.77
C ILE A 176 20.63 3.00 7.16
N GLU A 177 19.83 2.12 6.55
CA GLU A 177 20.38 0.98 5.81
C GLU A 177 21.20 1.42 4.59
N ASN A 178 20.82 2.53 3.97
CA ASN A 178 21.50 3.07 2.80
C ASN A 178 22.80 3.85 3.10
N GLU A 179 23.10 4.20 4.32
CA GLU A 179 24.44 4.71 4.68
C GLU A 179 25.49 3.60 4.67
N SER A 180 25.12 2.33 4.77
CA SER A 180 26.06 1.21 4.66
C SER A 180 26.07 0.54 3.26
N GLU A 181 24.97 0.54 2.52
CA GLU A 181 24.86 0.04 1.12
C GLU A 181 23.53 0.50 0.50
N LEU A 182 23.50 1.62 -0.19
CA LEU A 182 22.63 1.73 -1.36
C LEU A 182 23.06 0.61 -2.30
N SER A 183 22.39 -0.54 -2.27
CA SER A 183 22.79 -1.60 -3.16
C SER A 183 22.76 -0.99 -4.56
N GLU A 184 23.84 -1.12 -5.31
CA GLU A 184 23.92 -0.67 -6.70
C GLU A 184 22.69 -1.15 -7.50
N ILE A 185 22.05 -2.22 -7.04
CA ILE A 185 20.83 -2.81 -7.59
C ILE A 185 19.62 -1.89 -7.39
N SER A 186 19.39 -1.34 -6.18
CA SER A 186 18.24 -0.45 -5.90
C SER A 186 18.35 0.86 -6.69
N VAL A 187 19.54 1.46 -6.79
CA VAL A 187 19.79 2.65 -7.62
C VAL A 187 19.54 2.37 -9.10
N ARG A 188 19.93 1.19 -9.56
CA ARG A 188 19.69 0.76 -10.96
C ARG A 188 18.22 0.54 -11.22
N VAL A 189 17.49 -0.09 -10.28
CA VAL A 189 16.04 -0.27 -10.39
C VAL A 189 15.33 1.08 -10.41
N GLU A 190 15.71 2.02 -9.54
CA GLU A 190 15.14 3.38 -9.55
C GLU A 190 15.30 4.07 -10.91
N LYS A 191 16.49 4.01 -11.51
CA LYS A 191 16.73 4.57 -12.86
C LYS A 191 15.84 3.92 -13.92
N MET A 192 15.68 2.60 -13.86
CA MET A 192 14.82 1.86 -14.78
C MET A 192 13.33 2.21 -14.59
N LEU A 193 12.88 2.39 -13.36
CA LEU A 193 11.50 2.81 -13.05
C LEU A 193 11.23 4.24 -13.52
N ASN A 194 12.17 5.18 -13.32
CA ASN A 194 12.05 6.54 -13.81
C ASN A 194 11.99 6.57 -15.34
N PHE A 195 12.84 5.81 -16.02
CA PHE A 195 12.76 5.66 -17.46
C PHE A 195 11.40 5.14 -17.93
N MET A 196 10.86 4.12 -17.27
CA MET A 196 9.51 3.62 -17.60
C MET A 196 8.43 4.67 -17.36
N ALA A 197 8.52 5.44 -16.28
CA ALA A 197 7.56 6.48 -15.95
C ALA A 197 7.55 7.63 -16.98
N ASP A 198 8.72 7.98 -17.52
CA ASP A 198 8.85 9.02 -18.52
C ASP A 198 8.43 8.56 -19.94
N HIS A 199 8.59 7.26 -20.23
CA HIS A 199 8.40 6.70 -21.59
C HIS A 199 7.26 5.68 -21.71
N TYR A 200 6.40 5.49 -20.67
CA TYR A 200 5.38 4.43 -20.66
C TYR A 200 4.38 4.51 -21.83
N MET A 201 4.19 5.68 -22.43
CA MET A 201 3.32 5.89 -23.59
C MET A 201 3.95 5.34 -24.90
N GLU A 202 5.26 5.14 -24.94
CA GLU A 202 6.01 4.71 -26.10
C GLU A 202 6.11 3.17 -26.15
N ASP A 203 6.47 2.63 -27.31
CA ASP A 203 6.77 1.19 -27.47
C ASP A 203 8.19 0.87 -26.99
N ILE A 204 8.38 0.90 -25.68
CA ILE A 204 9.70 0.65 -25.07
C ILE A 204 9.98 -0.85 -24.94
N GLN A 205 11.22 -1.21 -25.27
CA GLN A 205 11.75 -2.55 -25.16
C GLN A 205 12.51 -2.73 -23.83
N VAL A 206 12.54 -3.95 -23.28
CA VAL A 206 13.30 -4.24 -22.04
C VAL A 206 14.78 -3.86 -22.17
N LYS A 207 15.33 -3.89 -23.39
CA LYS A 207 16.69 -3.44 -23.65
C LYS A 207 16.87 -1.95 -23.32
N GLN A 208 15.95 -1.09 -23.72
CA GLN A 208 16.01 0.36 -23.44
C GLN A 208 15.88 0.64 -21.94
N ILE A 209 15.04 -0.15 -21.26
CA ILE A 209 14.92 -0.09 -19.79
C ILE A 209 16.25 -0.47 -19.13
N ALA A 210 16.89 -1.54 -19.56
CA ALA A 210 18.19 -1.97 -19.05
C ALA A 210 19.31 -0.95 -19.36
N ASP A 211 19.31 -0.41 -20.58
CA ASP A 211 20.30 0.59 -21.03
C ASP A 211 20.21 1.88 -20.20
N SER A 212 19.02 2.29 -19.72
CA SER A 212 18.84 3.47 -18.86
C SER A 212 19.62 3.39 -17.54
N ALA A 213 19.86 2.18 -17.05
CA ALA A 213 20.61 1.93 -15.84
C ALA A 213 22.02 1.35 -16.11
N HIS A 214 22.45 1.32 -17.39
CA HIS A 214 23.73 0.74 -17.83
C HIS A 214 23.92 -0.72 -17.39
N VAL A 215 22.87 -1.54 -17.48
CA VAL A 215 22.91 -2.96 -17.15
C VAL A 215 22.52 -3.83 -18.34
N SER A 216 22.86 -5.11 -18.29
CA SER A 216 22.37 -6.09 -19.27
C SER A 216 20.88 -6.38 -19.05
N THR A 217 20.19 -6.82 -20.10
CA THR A 217 18.78 -7.26 -20.03
C THR A 217 18.60 -8.35 -18.97
N ARG A 218 19.57 -9.25 -18.81
CA ARG A 218 19.54 -10.31 -17.80
C ARG A 218 19.59 -9.73 -16.39
N GLU A 219 20.43 -8.74 -16.15
CA GLU A 219 20.52 -8.03 -14.86
C GLU A 219 19.25 -7.22 -14.58
N CYS A 220 18.67 -6.59 -15.60
CA CYS A 220 17.38 -5.91 -15.49
C CYS A 220 16.28 -6.87 -15.00
N TYR A 221 16.11 -8.04 -15.64
CA TYR A 221 15.16 -9.05 -15.19
C TYR A 221 15.44 -9.53 -13.74
N ARG A 222 16.72 -9.76 -13.42
CA ARG A 222 17.12 -10.17 -12.07
C ARG A 222 16.79 -9.11 -11.03
N ALA A 223 17.12 -7.85 -11.31
CA ALA A 223 16.87 -6.74 -10.42
C ALA A 223 15.37 -6.54 -10.16
N PHE A 224 14.55 -6.56 -11.22
CA PHE A 224 13.10 -6.47 -11.07
C PHE A 224 12.51 -7.65 -10.28
N ARG A 225 13.04 -8.86 -10.48
CA ARG A 225 12.58 -10.02 -9.74
C ARG A 225 12.96 -9.95 -8.26
N THR A 226 14.16 -9.46 -7.96
CA THR A 226 14.66 -9.36 -6.57
C THR A 226 13.97 -8.24 -5.81
N GLU A 227 13.88 -7.04 -6.41
CA GLU A 227 13.40 -5.84 -5.72
C GLU A 227 11.85 -5.69 -5.77
N LEU A 228 11.21 -6.17 -6.85
CA LEU A 228 9.80 -5.89 -7.13
C LEU A 228 8.95 -7.16 -7.30
N ASP A 229 9.52 -8.34 -7.13
CA ASP A 229 8.90 -9.66 -7.38
C ASP A 229 8.12 -9.72 -8.71
N SER A 230 8.58 -8.99 -9.71
CA SER A 230 7.93 -8.81 -11.00
C SER A 230 8.95 -8.90 -12.14
N SER A 231 8.47 -8.98 -13.38
CA SER A 231 9.32 -8.75 -14.53
C SER A 231 9.20 -7.29 -15.01
N PRO A 232 10.23 -6.75 -15.74
CA PRO A 232 10.15 -5.39 -16.29
C PRO A 232 8.92 -5.17 -17.16
N THR A 233 8.56 -6.15 -18.00
CA THR A 233 7.39 -6.07 -18.88
C THR A 233 6.08 -6.08 -18.11
N GLU A 234 5.99 -6.92 -17.09
CA GLU A 234 4.80 -7.03 -16.24
C GLU A 234 4.58 -5.76 -15.42
N TYR A 235 5.65 -5.22 -14.83
CA TYR A 235 5.61 -3.94 -14.13
C TYR A 235 5.16 -2.79 -15.05
N LEU A 236 5.70 -2.68 -16.27
CA LEU A 236 5.30 -1.68 -17.25
C LEU A 236 3.80 -1.80 -17.58
N HIS A 237 3.30 -3.03 -17.76
CA HIS A 237 1.88 -3.25 -17.99
C HIS A 237 1.00 -2.80 -16.82
N GLN A 238 1.39 -3.13 -15.60
CA GLN A 238 0.66 -2.69 -14.38
C GLN A 238 0.67 -1.16 -14.27
N TYR A 239 1.81 -0.53 -14.52
CA TYR A 239 1.93 0.93 -14.51
C TYR A 239 1.01 1.59 -15.54
N ARG A 240 1.01 1.10 -16.80
CA ARG A 240 0.12 1.58 -17.87
C ARG A 240 -1.35 1.42 -17.53
N LEU A 241 -1.74 0.28 -16.95
CA LEU A 241 -3.12 0.03 -16.54
C LEU A 241 -3.55 0.96 -15.40
N LYS A 242 -2.67 1.25 -14.44
CA LYS A 242 -2.93 2.24 -13.38
C LYS A 242 -3.17 3.62 -13.98
N LYS A 243 -2.31 4.08 -14.90
CA LYS A 243 -2.51 5.36 -15.62
C LYS A 243 -3.81 5.40 -16.43
N ALA A 244 -4.19 4.27 -17.03
CA ALA A 244 -5.44 4.18 -17.75
C ALA A 244 -6.66 4.27 -16.80
N ALA A 245 -6.60 3.66 -15.63
CA ALA A 245 -7.63 3.76 -14.60
C ALA A 245 -7.81 5.22 -14.14
N ASP A 246 -6.71 5.93 -13.90
CA ASP A 246 -6.72 7.37 -13.55
C ASP A 246 -7.38 8.21 -14.66
N LEU A 247 -7.04 7.97 -15.93
CA LEU A 247 -7.64 8.68 -17.06
C LEU A 247 -9.13 8.35 -17.27
N LEU A 248 -9.54 7.10 -17.01
CA LEU A 248 -10.94 6.69 -17.10
C LEU A 248 -11.82 7.44 -16.11
N THR A 249 -11.33 7.72 -14.93
CA THR A 249 -12.06 8.46 -13.89
C THR A 249 -11.98 9.98 -14.09
N ALA A 250 -10.83 10.48 -14.47
CA ALA A 250 -10.55 11.92 -14.55
C ALA A 250 -11.00 12.59 -15.87
N THR A 251 -11.25 11.82 -16.96
CA THR A 251 -11.50 12.40 -18.30
C THR A 251 -12.64 11.74 -19.06
N ASP A 252 -13.22 12.45 -20.05
CA ASP A 252 -14.24 11.93 -20.99
C ASP A 252 -13.65 11.30 -22.25
N LEU A 253 -12.33 11.08 -22.29
CA LEU A 253 -11.67 10.47 -23.43
C LEU A 253 -12.26 9.10 -23.77
N LYS A 254 -12.31 8.76 -25.05
CA LYS A 254 -12.73 7.42 -25.48
C LYS A 254 -11.77 6.37 -24.96
N VAL A 255 -12.27 5.17 -24.68
CA VAL A 255 -11.46 4.03 -24.18
C VAL A 255 -10.28 3.73 -25.09
N GLU A 256 -10.49 3.81 -26.41
CA GLU A 256 -9.44 3.62 -27.43
C GLU A 256 -8.34 4.68 -27.36
N GLU A 257 -8.73 5.93 -27.10
CA GLU A 257 -7.79 7.04 -26.94
C GLU A 257 -6.98 6.89 -25.64
N ILE A 258 -7.62 6.47 -24.54
CA ILE A 258 -6.94 6.16 -23.30
C ILE A 258 -5.95 5.00 -23.48
N ALA A 259 -6.36 3.93 -24.19
CA ALA A 259 -5.47 2.82 -24.49
C ALA A 259 -4.22 3.30 -25.23
N SER A 260 -4.41 4.13 -26.27
CA SER A 260 -3.29 4.71 -27.05
C SER A 260 -2.38 5.59 -26.20
N ARG A 261 -2.94 6.48 -25.37
CA ARG A 261 -2.18 7.35 -24.45
C ARG A 261 -1.43 6.59 -23.37
N CYS A 262 -1.86 5.36 -23.09
CA CYS A 262 -1.17 4.47 -22.14
C CYS A 262 -0.23 3.46 -22.83
N GLY A 263 0.14 3.68 -24.10
CA GLY A 263 1.10 2.86 -24.83
C GLY A 263 0.57 1.50 -25.27
N TYR A 264 -0.76 1.38 -25.48
CA TYR A 264 -1.38 0.19 -26.06
C TYR A 264 -1.77 0.42 -27.51
N ASN A 265 -1.07 -0.24 -28.44
CA ASN A 265 -1.34 -0.14 -29.87
C ASN A 265 -2.59 -0.92 -30.30
N GLN A 266 -3.11 -1.81 -29.47
CA GLN A 266 -4.29 -2.65 -29.75
C GLN A 266 -5.33 -2.50 -28.64
N PRO A 267 -6.46 -1.82 -28.90
CA PRO A 267 -7.53 -1.59 -27.90
C PRO A 267 -8.13 -2.88 -27.32
N GLY A 268 -8.22 -3.95 -28.12
CA GLY A 268 -8.71 -5.26 -27.66
C GLY A 268 -7.78 -5.91 -26.63
N TYR A 269 -6.46 -5.84 -26.86
CA TYR A 269 -5.46 -6.32 -25.91
C TYR A 269 -5.49 -5.51 -24.60
N PHE A 270 -5.58 -4.19 -24.70
CA PHE A 270 -5.78 -3.32 -23.54
C PHE A 270 -7.00 -3.72 -22.72
N SER A 271 -8.17 -3.84 -23.37
CA SER A 271 -9.42 -4.17 -22.67
C SER A 271 -9.35 -5.53 -21.96
N THR A 272 -8.69 -6.52 -22.57
CA THR A 272 -8.48 -7.83 -21.95
C THR A 272 -7.55 -7.73 -20.73
N LYS A 273 -6.42 -7.04 -20.84
CA LYS A 273 -5.49 -6.83 -19.73
C LYS A 273 -6.11 -6.05 -18.59
N PHE A 274 -6.85 -4.98 -18.91
CA PHE A 274 -7.56 -4.16 -17.94
C PHE A 274 -8.60 -4.98 -17.16
N LYS A 275 -9.42 -5.76 -17.88
CA LYS A 275 -10.42 -6.64 -17.26
C LYS A 275 -9.80 -7.69 -16.34
N ASN A 276 -8.65 -8.25 -16.71
CA ASN A 276 -7.96 -9.25 -15.88
C ASN A 276 -7.40 -8.61 -14.59
N THR A 277 -7.00 -7.34 -14.63
CA THR A 277 -6.43 -6.63 -13.47
C THR A 277 -7.53 -6.05 -12.56
N TYR A 278 -8.54 -5.40 -13.14
CA TYR A 278 -9.57 -4.68 -12.39
C TYR A 278 -10.91 -5.44 -12.28
N LEU A 279 -11.00 -6.66 -12.84
CA LEU A 279 -12.17 -7.56 -12.84
C LEU A 279 -13.42 -7.00 -13.52
N CYS A 280 -13.32 -5.87 -14.19
CA CYS A 280 -14.36 -5.24 -14.99
C CYS A 280 -13.79 -4.60 -16.26
N SER A 281 -14.60 -4.33 -17.26
CA SER A 281 -14.16 -3.63 -18.47
C SER A 281 -13.82 -2.17 -18.19
N PRO A 282 -12.99 -1.50 -19.03
CA PRO A 282 -12.69 -0.07 -18.87
C PRO A 282 -13.93 0.82 -18.81
N SER A 283 -14.96 0.49 -19.59
CA SER A 283 -16.22 1.25 -19.62
C SER A 283 -17.04 1.03 -18.33
N GLU A 284 -17.07 -0.18 -17.80
CA GLU A 284 -17.69 -0.49 -16.51
C GLU A 284 -16.94 0.18 -15.36
N TYR A 285 -15.60 0.12 -15.37
CA TYR A 285 -14.76 0.80 -14.40
C TYR A 285 -15.06 2.30 -14.33
N ARG A 286 -15.14 2.97 -15.48
CA ARG A 286 -15.53 4.38 -15.57
C ARG A 286 -16.90 4.63 -14.96
N LYS A 287 -17.91 3.79 -15.28
CA LYS A 287 -19.26 3.93 -14.73
C LYS A 287 -19.30 3.82 -13.21
N ILE A 288 -18.61 2.82 -12.67
CA ILE A 288 -18.58 2.56 -11.23
C ILE A 288 -17.91 3.72 -10.49
N ASN A 289 -16.77 4.21 -10.98
CA ASN A 289 -15.94 5.18 -10.27
C ASN A 289 -16.23 6.67 -10.63
N ARG A 290 -17.19 6.96 -11.49
CA ARG A 290 -17.67 8.34 -11.78
C ARG A 290 -19.07 8.64 -11.23
N ASN A 291 -19.85 7.63 -10.89
CA ASN A 291 -21.20 7.81 -10.34
C ASN A 291 -21.19 7.82 -8.81
N THR A 292 -20.02 7.91 -8.23
CA THR A 292 -19.76 8.13 -6.80
C THR A 292 -19.19 9.53 -6.60
#